data_e667b45ad5ec55c7b62ce761cec7b366
#
_entry.id   e667b45ad5ec55c7b62ce761cec7b366
#
_cell.length_a   1.000
_cell.length_b   1.000
_cell.length_c   1.000
_cell.angle_alpha   90.00
_cell.angle_beta   90.00
_cell.angle_gamma   90.00
#
_symmetry.space_group_name_H-M   'P 1'
#
loop_
_entity.id
_entity.type
_entity.pdbx_description
1 polymer ?
#
loop_
_entity_poly.entity_id
_entity_poly.type
_entity_poly.pdbx_seq_one_letter_code
_entity_poly.pdbx_strand_id
1 'polypeptide(L)'
;MNTDKKIYKVDAVIRPEKLEELKDKLYEIGVTGITVTEVYGCGLTHGQEEIYRGNVLSVNLLPKIKIEIVIYETPLEKLIQTIRDTCNTGHVGDGKIFVSE
;
A
#
# COMPACT_ATOMS: atom_id res chain seq x y z
N MET A 1 -3.37 33.10 5.70
CA MET A 1 -3.48 31.68 5.40
C MET A 1 -2.62 31.35 4.20
N ASN A 2 -1.88 30.29 4.29
CA ASN A 2 -1.02 29.90 3.21
C ASN A 2 -1.82 29.12 2.17
N THR A 3 -2.05 29.73 1.01
CA THR A 3 -2.84 29.11 -0.05
C THR A 3 -2.01 28.15 -0.90
N ASP A 4 -0.70 28.09 -0.65
CA ASP A 4 0.16 27.23 -1.43
C ASP A 4 0.22 25.79 -0.91
N LYS A 5 -0.30 25.56 0.27
CA LYS A 5 -0.32 24.23 0.83
C LYS A 5 -1.37 23.38 0.14
N LYS A 6 -0.94 22.22 -0.29
CA LYS A 6 -1.83 21.26 -0.92
C LYS A 6 -2.13 20.12 0.04
N ILE A 7 -3.32 19.56 -0.10
CA ILE A 7 -3.72 18.38 0.64
C ILE A 7 -3.53 17.19 -0.27
N TYR A 8 -2.84 16.18 0.22
CA TYR A 8 -2.63 14.96 -0.53
C TYR A 8 -3.28 13.80 0.19
N LYS A 9 -3.85 12.91 -0.59
CA LYS A 9 -4.31 11.63 -0.09
C LYS A 9 -3.37 10.56 -0.64
N VAL A 10 -2.82 9.76 0.24
CA VAL A 10 -1.93 8.68 -0.13
C VAL A 10 -2.62 7.37 0.24
N ASP A 11 -2.82 6.52 -0.76
CA ASP A 11 -3.37 5.19 -0.55
C ASP A 11 -2.24 4.20 -0.77
N ALA A 12 -2.06 3.30 0.17
CA ALA A 12 -1.05 2.27 0.03
C ALA A 12 -1.65 0.91 0.35
N VAL A 13 -1.32 -0.07 -0.48
CA VAL A 13 -1.73 -1.46 -0.24
C VAL A 13 -0.45 -2.19 0.12
N ILE A 14 -0.43 -2.79 1.30
CA ILE A 14 0.78 -3.37 1.88
C ILE A 14 0.50 -4.78 2.38
N ARG A 15 1.57 -5.51 2.66
CA ARG A 15 1.45 -6.82 3.32
C ARG A 15 1.01 -6.61 4.77
N PRO A 16 0.10 -7.46 5.28
CA PRO A 16 -0.42 -7.28 6.63
C PRO A 16 0.67 -7.27 7.71
N GLU A 17 1.70 -8.06 7.52
CA GLU A 17 2.77 -8.17 8.52
C GLU A 17 3.62 -6.90 8.64
N LYS A 18 3.47 -5.97 7.71
CA LYS A 18 4.20 -4.70 7.76
C LYS A 18 3.44 -3.59 8.46
N LEU A 19 2.18 -3.82 8.80
CA LEU A 19 1.34 -2.75 9.33
C LEU A 19 1.87 -2.14 10.63
N GLU A 20 2.23 -2.97 11.60
CA GLU A 20 2.66 -2.44 12.89
C GLU A 20 3.95 -1.63 12.79
N GLU A 21 4.90 -2.14 12.05
CA GLU A 21 6.14 -1.40 11.83
C GLU A 21 5.89 -0.09 11.10
N LEU A 22 5.01 -0.12 10.10
CA LEU A 22 4.70 1.08 9.34
C LEU A 22 4.00 2.13 10.21
N LYS A 23 3.09 1.71 11.07
CA LYS A 23 2.42 2.64 11.99
C LYS A 23 3.44 3.38 12.84
N ASP A 24 4.42 2.68 13.37
CA ASP A 24 5.45 3.30 14.19
C ASP A 24 6.27 4.31 13.38
N LYS A 25 6.65 3.94 12.17
CA LYS A 25 7.44 4.82 11.31
C LYS A 25 6.65 6.05 10.87
N LEU A 26 5.36 5.87 10.60
CA LEU A 26 4.52 7.00 10.23
C LEU A 26 4.37 7.98 11.38
N TYR A 27 4.21 7.46 12.60
CA TYR A 27 4.11 8.32 13.75
C TYR A 27 5.39 9.16 13.92
N GLU A 28 6.55 8.57 13.65
CA GLU A 28 7.82 9.27 13.77
C GLU A 28 7.93 10.47 12.83
N ILE A 29 7.27 10.43 11.68
CA ILE A 29 7.32 11.54 10.73
C ILE A 29 6.12 12.48 10.86
N GLY A 30 5.32 12.31 11.91
CA GLY A 30 4.25 13.24 12.20
C GLY A 30 2.86 12.83 11.71
N VAL A 31 2.71 11.63 11.19
CA VAL A 31 1.39 11.13 10.79
C VAL A 31 0.71 10.57 12.01
N THR A 32 -0.42 11.15 12.40
CA THR A 32 -1.11 10.75 13.62
C THR A 32 -2.44 10.04 13.37
N GLY A 33 -2.89 10.00 12.14
CA GLY A 33 -4.13 9.33 11.81
C GLY A 33 -4.06 8.62 10.47
N ILE A 34 -4.54 7.41 10.44
CA ILE A 34 -4.64 6.63 9.19
C ILE A 34 -5.95 5.86 9.22
N THR A 35 -6.44 5.54 8.03
CA THR A 35 -7.59 4.65 7.90
C THR A 35 -7.08 3.32 7.37
N VAL A 36 -7.48 2.24 8.00
CA VAL A 36 -7.00 0.90 7.66
C VAL A 36 -8.17 0.04 7.22
N THR A 37 -8.02 -0.62 6.08
CA THR A 37 -9.04 -1.52 5.56
C THR A 37 -8.38 -2.84 5.15
N GLU A 38 -8.99 -3.95 5.52
CA GLU A 38 -8.54 -5.24 5.07
C GLU A 38 -9.06 -5.46 3.65
N VAL A 39 -8.17 -5.87 2.75
CA VAL A 39 -8.53 -6.10 1.36
C VAL A 39 -7.84 -7.37 0.88
N TYR A 40 -8.23 -7.81 -0.29
CA TYR A 40 -7.58 -8.96 -0.90
C TYR A 40 -6.94 -8.54 -2.21
N GLY A 41 -5.66 -8.84 -2.35
CA GLY A 41 -4.97 -8.68 -3.61
C GLY A 41 -5.26 -9.90 -4.48
N CYS A 42 -5.45 -9.66 -5.76
CA CYS A 42 -5.77 -10.71 -6.70
C CYS A 42 -4.82 -10.64 -7.87
N GLY A 43 -4.02 -11.68 -8.02
CA GLY A 43 -3.15 -11.81 -9.16
C GLY A 43 -3.75 -12.80 -10.15
N LEU A 44 -3.70 -12.45 -11.41
CA LEU A 44 -4.17 -13.35 -12.47
C LEU A 44 -2.96 -13.95 -13.15
N THR A 45 -2.88 -15.27 -13.13
CA THR A 45 -1.77 -15.98 -13.76
C THR A 45 -2.33 -17.17 -14.53
N HIS A 46 -1.55 -17.63 -15.51
CA HIS A 46 -1.86 -18.90 -16.16
C HIS A 46 -1.24 -20.00 -15.34
N GLY A 47 -2.06 -20.91 -14.87
CA GLY A 47 -1.59 -22.05 -14.11
C GLY A 47 -1.24 -23.18 -15.01
N GLN A 48 -0.16 -23.88 -14.71
CA GLN A 48 0.27 -24.98 -15.54
C GLN A 48 -0.62 -26.19 -15.39
N GLU A 49 -1.09 -26.41 -14.21
CA GLU A 49 -1.93 -27.56 -13.91
C GLU A 49 -3.29 -27.48 -14.57
N GLU A 50 -3.65 -26.31 -15.06
CA GLU A 50 -4.93 -26.14 -15.70
C GLU A 50 -4.86 -26.22 -17.20
N ILE A 51 -3.71 -26.49 -17.73
CA ILE A 51 -3.55 -26.54 -19.17
C ILE A 51 -4.49 -27.58 -19.79
N TYR A 52 -4.66 -28.68 -19.12
CA TYR A 52 -5.52 -29.72 -19.67
C TYR A 52 -6.98 -29.29 -19.68
N ARG A 53 -7.31 -28.23 -19.04
CA ARG A 53 -8.65 -27.69 -19.11
C ARG A 53 -8.77 -26.62 -20.17
N GLY A 54 -7.66 -26.21 -20.72
CA GLY A 54 -7.63 -25.28 -21.82
C GLY A 54 -7.91 -23.85 -21.46
N ASN A 55 -8.07 -23.51 -20.16
CA ASN A 55 -8.48 -22.19 -19.88
C ASN A 55 -8.15 -21.80 -18.48
N VAL A 56 -7.24 -20.90 -18.33
CA VAL A 56 -6.57 -21.10 -17.29
C VAL A 56 -5.98 -19.93 -16.62
N LEU A 57 -6.82 -19.17 -16.04
CA LEU A 57 -6.41 -18.13 -15.14
C LEU A 57 -6.56 -18.64 -13.73
N SER A 58 -5.46 -18.67 -13.03
CA SER A 58 -5.48 -18.87 -11.60
C SER A 58 -5.68 -17.56 -10.93
N VAL A 59 -6.58 -17.51 -9.98
CA VAL A 59 -6.85 -16.33 -9.19
C VAL A 59 -6.37 -16.60 -7.78
N ASN A 60 -5.36 -15.88 -7.36
CA ASN A 60 -4.84 -15.99 -6.01
C ASN A 60 -5.32 -14.78 -5.21
N LEU A 61 -6.12 -15.07 -4.19
CA LEU A 61 -6.59 -14.02 -3.29
C LEU A 61 -5.70 -14.02 -2.06
N LEU A 62 -4.95 -12.96 -1.91
CA LEU A 62 -4.03 -12.82 -0.78
C LEU A 62 -4.48 -11.65 0.08
N PRO A 63 -4.51 -11.83 1.39
CA PRO A 63 -4.89 -10.73 2.28
C PRO A 63 -3.85 -9.62 2.22
N LYS A 64 -4.34 -8.40 2.15
CA LYS A 64 -3.54 -7.19 2.14
C LYS A 64 -4.19 -6.17 3.04
N ILE A 65 -3.43 -5.14 3.36
CA ILE A 65 -3.95 -4.01 4.13
C ILE A 65 -3.89 -2.78 3.23
N LYS A 66 -5.00 -2.08 3.14
CA LYS A 66 -5.04 -0.79 2.47
C LYS A 66 -5.03 0.29 3.55
N ILE A 67 -4.10 1.21 3.45
CA ILE A 67 -4.08 2.36 4.35
C ILE A 67 -4.33 3.63 3.54
N GLU A 68 -5.05 4.55 4.15
CA GLU A 68 -5.34 5.85 3.56
C GLU A 68 -4.85 6.92 4.52
N ILE A 69 -4.04 7.83 4.00
CA ILE A 69 -3.42 8.87 4.79
C ILE A 69 -3.68 10.20 4.09
N VAL A 70 -4.21 11.16 4.83
CA VAL A 70 -4.38 12.52 4.31
C VAL A 70 -3.35 13.39 4.99
N ILE A 71 -2.54 14.07 4.20
CA ILE A 71 -1.49 14.93 4.73
C ILE A 71 -1.60 16.32 4.14
N TYR A 72 -1.17 17.30 4.92
CA TYR A 72 -1.01 18.65 4.43
C TYR A 72 0.24 19.33 5.01
N GLU A 73 0.74 18.87 6.13
CA GLU A 73 1.98 19.39 6.70
C GLU A 73 3.16 18.45 6.52
N THR A 74 2.91 17.15 6.57
CA THR A 74 3.97 16.17 6.36
C THR A 74 4.42 16.22 4.91
N PRO A 75 5.72 16.31 4.65
CA PRO A 75 6.20 16.33 3.27
C PRO A 75 5.84 15.03 2.56
N LEU A 76 5.27 15.18 1.36
CA LEU A 76 4.81 14.03 0.59
C LEU A 76 5.92 13.04 0.29
N GLU A 77 7.09 13.54 -0.12
CA GLU A 77 8.21 12.66 -0.44
C GLU A 77 8.68 11.87 0.77
N LYS A 78 8.67 12.49 1.94
CA LYS A 78 9.04 11.81 3.18
C LYS A 78 8.09 10.68 3.49
N LEU A 79 6.80 10.92 3.29
CA LEU A 79 5.78 9.90 3.51
C LEU A 79 5.97 8.72 2.56
N ILE A 80 6.14 9.00 1.27
CA ILE A 80 6.31 7.95 0.28
C ILE A 80 7.56 7.13 0.57
N GLN A 81 8.65 7.81 0.91
CA GLN A 81 9.91 7.12 1.20
C GLN A 81 9.78 6.23 2.44
N THR A 82 9.08 6.72 3.46
CA THR A 82 8.88 5.95 4.68
C THR A 82 8.09 4.66 4.40
N ILE A 83 7.04 4.77 3.58
CA ILE A 83 6.24 3.60 3.22
C ILE A 83 7.10 2.61 2.42
N ARG A 84 7.85 3.10 1.46
CA ARG A 84 8.71 2.24 0.65
C ARG A 84 9.75 1.52 1.49
N ASP A 85 10.46 2.26 2.33
CA ASP A 85 11.53 1.68 3.13
C ASP A 85 11.02 0.64 4.11
N THR A 86 9.83 0.86 4.65
CA THR A 86 9.27 -0.05 5.64
C THR A 86 8.69 -1.29 4.99
N CYS A 87 8.04 -1.13 3.85
CA CYS A 87 7.22 -2.19 3.27
C CYS A 87 7.91 -2.97 2.14
N ASN A 88 9.05 -2.51 1.66
CA ASN A 88 9.74 -3.16 0.57
C ASN A 88 10.47 -4.41 1.07
N THR A 89 10.06 -5.57 0.59
CA THR A 89 10.73 -6.83 0.92
C THR A 89 11.59 -7.33 -0.24
N GLY A 90 11.52 -6.66 -1.40
CA GLY A 90 12.22 -7.11 -2.59
C GLY A 90 11.50 -8.23 -3.33
N HIS A 91 10.32 -8.60 -2.89
CA HIS A 91 9.54 -9.67 -3.52
C HIS A 91 8.32 -9.12 -4.25
N VAL A 92 7.86 -9.86 -5.24
CA VAL A 92 6.62 -9.53 -5.93
C VAL A 92 5.47 -9.54 -4.93
N GLY A 93 4.60 -8.54 -5.03
CA GLY A 93 3.45 -8.46 -4.13
C GLY A 93 3.67 -7.58 -2.90
N ASP A 94 4.76 -6.81 -2.86
CA ASP A 94 5.00 -5.90 -1.75
C ASP A 94 3.94 -4.81 -1.62
N GLY A 95 3.34 -4.41 -2.73
CA GLY A 95 2.23 -3.47 -2.65
C GLY A 95 2.33 -2.32 -3.65
N LYS A 96 1.49 -1.34 -3.42
CA LYS A 96 1.34 -0.20 -4.32
C LYS A 96 1.09 1.06 -3.52
N ILE A 97 1.52 2.20 -4.07
CA ILE A 97 1.26 3.50 -3.47
C ILE A 97 0.62 4.38 -4.53
N PHE A 98 -0.50 5.01 -4.17
CA PHE A 98 -1.20 5.95 -5.04
C PHE A 98 -1.31 7.30 -4.34
N VAL A 99 -1.11 8.36 -5.09
CA VAL A 99 -1.17 9.71 -4.54
C VAL A 99 -2.20 10.52 -5.35
N SER A 100 -3.05 11.23 -4.65
CA SER A 100 -3.97 12.18 -5.26
C SER A 100 -3.99 13.48 -4.47
N GLU A 101 -4.23 14.56 -5.17
CA GLU A 101 -4.36 15.89 -4.54
C GLU A 101 -5.75 16.17 -4.05
#